data_277ebbd8347c386fe3e686df0cffa243
#
_entry.id   277ebbd8347c386fe3e686df0cffa243
#
_cell.length_a   1.000
_cell.length_b   1.000
_cell.length_c   1.000
_cell.angle_alpha   90.00
_cell.angle_beta   90.00
_cell.angle_gamma   90.00
#
_symmetry.space_group_name_H-M   'P 1'
#
loop_
_entity.id
_entity.type
_entity.pdbx_description
1 polymer ?
#
loop_
_entity_poly.entity_id
_entity_poly.type
_entity_poly.pdbx_seq_one_letter_code
_entity_poly.pdbx_strand_id
1 'polypeptide(L)'
;MRDIIESCFYRAVLAVGFGSPILLLVLRLRGRVRSLDWRLFWVGALIGMVWEVPIFVLTRHTSIPITAAIREFPFHYVVFMISHTLWDGAIFLAGVWLLRLFCAPPLLARFRWPELVVLLAWGQVSALLVELSAVLSRSWTFVGDYWWNPTLIEVGGYQITLMMQLLWLVAYLIFYPIAIRMNTAGRELAAT
;
A
#
# COMPACT_ATOMS: atom_id res chain seq x y z
N MET A 1 11.71 26.39 1.58
CA MET A 1 10.38 25.72 1.65
C MET A 1 10.31 24.43 0.83
N ARG A 2 10.82 24.39 -0.44
CA ARG A 2 10.84 23.17 -1.26
C ARG A 2 11.64 22.03 -0.63
N ASP A 3 12.86 22.28 -0.16
CA ASP A 3 13.72 21.24 0.44
C ASP A 3 13.12 20.63 1.72
N ILE A 4 12.28 21.39 2.42
CA ILE A 4 11.54 20.90 3.60
C ILE A 4 10.48 19.89 3.18
N ILE A 5 9.70 20.16 2.13
CA ILE A 5 8.64 19.26 1.66
C ILE A 5 9.24 17.92 1.21
N GLU A 6 10.34 17.96 0.46
CA GLU A 6 11.04 16.78 -0.04
C GLU A 6 11.60 15.93 1.10
N SER A 7 12.28 16.56 2.06
CA SER A 7 12.77 15.86 3.27
C SER A 7 11.63 15.29 4.13
N CYS A 8 10.48 15.98 4.19
CA CYS A 8 9.31 15.51 4.94
C CYS A 8 8.70 14.25 4.33
N PHE A 9 8.64 14.14 3.00
CA PHE A 9 8.03 12.97 2.36
C PHE A 9 8.79 11.68 2.68
N TYR A 10 10.11 11.63 2.51
CA TYR A 10 10.92 10.45 2.87
C TYR A 10 10.82 10.10 4.35
N ARG A 11 10.79 11.12 5.23
CA ARG A 11 10.57 10.91 6.67
C ARG A 11 9.19 10.33 6.96
N ALA A 12 8.15 10.80 6.25
CA ALA A 12 6.80 10.27 6.38
C ALA A 12 6.72 8.80 5.93
N VAL A 13 7.37 8.45 4.81
CA VAL A 13 7.46 7.06 4.35
C VAL A 13 8.11 6.17 5.42
N LEU A 14 9.24 6.59 6.00
CA LEU A 14 9.89 5.82 7.07
C LEU A 14 9.04 5.76 8.34
N ALA A 15 8.47 6.88 8.75
CA ALA A 15 7.66 6.96 9.97
C ALA A 15 6.40 6.11 9.87
N VAL A 16 5.69 6.14 8.75
CA VAL A 16 4.49 5.31 8.54
C VAL A 16 4.90 3.84 8.33
N GLY A 17 5.89 3.57 7.48
CA GLY A 17 6.33 2.21 7.21
C GLY A 17 6.76 1.49 8.48
N PHE A 18 7.77 1.98 9.18
CA PHE A 18 8.26 1.34 10.41
C PHE A 18 7.40 1.64 11.64
N GLY A 19 6.75 2.78 11.70
CA GLY A 19 5.89 3.17 12.82
C GLY A 19 4.60 2.37 12.89
N SER A 20 4.01 2.00 11.75
CA SER A 20 2.72 1.30 11.71
C SER A 20 2.74 -0.07 12.41
N PRO A 21 3.69 -1.00 12.15
CA PRO A 21 3.73 -2.27 12.86
C PRO A 21 4.03 -2.10 14.36
N ILE A 22 4.85 -1.12 14.73
CA ILE A 22 5.15 -0.81 16.13
C ILE A 22 3.88 -0.32 16.83
N LEU A 23 3.19 0.65 16.25
CA LEU A 23 1.93 1.17 16.78
C LEU A 23 0.88 0.07 16.90
N LEU A 24 0.72 -0.75 15.88
CA LEU A 24 -0.22 -1.86 15.89
C LEU A 24 0.12 -2.89 16.96
N LEU A 25 1.40 -3.19 17.17
CA LEU A 25 1.85 -4.08 18.25
C LEU A 25 1.49 -3.51 19.62
N VAL A 26 1.80 -2.24 19.87
CA VAL A 26 1.45 -1.57 21.14
C VAL A 26 -0.06 -1.56 21.36
N LEU A 27 -0.84 -1.24 20.34
CA LEU A 27 -2.31 -1.24 20.44
C LEU A 27 -2.87 -2.65 20.66
N ARG A 28 -2.26 -3.66 20.04
CA ARG A 28 -2.63 -5.08 20.26
C ARG A 28 -2.32 -5.52 21.70
N LEU A 29 -1.14 -5.21 22.23
CA LEU A 29 -0.79 -5.53 23.61
C LEU A 29 -1.71 -4.84 24.62
N ARG A 30 -2.28 -3.69 24.25
CA ARG A 30 -3.29 -2.97 25.03
C ARG A 30 -4.74 -3.46 24.78
N GLY A 31 -4.93 -4.52 24.00
CA GLY A 31 -6.25 -5.06 23.67
C GLY A 31 -7.12 -4.18 22.75
N ARG A 32 -6.53 -3.12 22.13
CA ARG A 32 -7.26 -2.17 21.27
C ARG A 32 -7.33 -2.60 19.79
N VAL A 33 -6.49 -3.53 19.36
CA VAL A 33 -6.44 -4.08 17.99
C VAL A 33 -6.71 -5.55 18.03
N ARG A 34 -7.65 -6.03 17.22
CA ARG A 34 -8.02 -7.44 17.13
C ARG A 34 -6.89 -8.26 16.49
N SER A 35 -6.81 -9.54 16.83
CA SER A 35 -5.86 -10.47 16.20
C SER A 35 -6.02 -10.55 14.69
N LEU A 36 -7.26 -10.40 14.18
CA LEU A 36 -7.52 -10.34 12.74
C LEU A 36 -6.86 -9.12 12.10
N ASP A 37 -7.02 -7.92 12.68
CA ASP A 37 -6.45 -6.68 12.13
C ASP A 37 -4.92 -6.76 12.05
N TRP A 38 -4.28 -7.31 13.09
CA TRP A 38 -2.83 -7.58 13.09
C TRP A 38 -2.41 -8.53 11.95
N ARG A 39 -3.13 -9.62 11.76
CA ARG A 39 -2.84 -10.57 10.68
C ARG A 39 -3.07 -9.97 9.30
N LEU A 40 -4.15 -9.19 9.12
CA LEU A 40 -4.47 -8.52 7.85
C LEU A 40 -3.42 -7.47 7.47
N PHE A 41 -2.83 -6.76 8.45
CA PHE A 41 -1.69 -5.89 8.19
C PHE A 41 -0.53 -6.65 7.53
N TRP A 42 -0.15 -7.81 8.09
CA TRP A 42 0.95 -8.61 7.55
C TRP A 42 0.62 -9.23 6.20
N VAL A 43 -0.61 -9.64 5.97
CA VAL A 43 -1.07 -10.08 4.64
C VAL A 43 -0.94 -8.95 3.63
N GLY A 44 -1.37 -7.74 3.97
CA GLY A 44 -1.21 -6.57 3.12
C GLY A 44 0.26 -6.26 2.82
N ALA A 45 1.13 -6.31 3.84
CA ALA A 45 2.57 -6.13 3.65
C ALA A 45 3.18 -7.22 2.74
N LEU A 46 2.80 -8.49 2.90
CA LEU A 46 3.25 -9.59 2.04
C LEU A 46 2.77 -9.42 0.60
N ILE A 47 1.53 -8.98 0.39
CA ILE A 47 1.02 -8.66 -0.94
C ILE A 47 1.84 -7.49 -1.53
N GLY A 48 2.08 -6.41 -0.77
CA GLY A 48 2.92 -5.29 -1.18
C GLY A 48 4.33 -5.72 -1.58
N MET A 49 4.94 -6.64 -0.86
CA MET A 49 6.26 -7.18 -1.17
C MET A 49 6.32 -7.82 -2.57
N VAL A 50 5.22 -8.40 -3.06
CA VAL A 50 5.17 -9.06 -4.37
C VAL A 50 5.47 -8.09 -5.52
N TRP A 51 5.14 -6.81 -5.38
CA TRP A 51 5.47 -5.81 -6.39
C TRP A 51 6.61 -4.86 -5.97
N GLU A 52 6.72 -4.51 -4.70
CA GLU A 52 7.79 -3.60 -4.25
C GLU A 52 9.17 -4.18 -4.53
N VAL A 53 9.39 -5.47 -4.21
CA VAL A 53 10.69 -6.11 -4.49
C VAL A 53 11.01 -6.13 -5.99
N PRO A 54 10.15 -6.63 -6.89
CA PRO A 54 10.39 -6.54 -8.33
C PRO A 54 10.61 -5.13 -8.85
N ILE A 55 9.81 -4.15 -8.43
CA ILE A 55 9.96 -2.76 -8.86
C ILE A 55 11.36 -2.24 -8.50
N PHE A 56 11.80 -2.43 -7.26
CA PHE A 56 13.13 -1.99 -6.81
C PHE A 56 14.26 -2.73 -7.52
N VAL A 57 14.14 -4.04 -7.70
CA VAL A 57 15.15 -4.86 -8.40
C VAL A 57 15.24 -4.47 -9.87
N LEU A 58 14.11 -4.40 -10.57
CA LEU A 58 14.08 -4.06 -12.00
C LEU A 58 14.59 -2.65 -12.24
N THR A 59 14.20 -1.68 -11.43
CA THR A 59 14.66 -0.29 -11.56
C THR A 59 16.18 -0.15 -11.43
N ARG A 60 16.83 -0.99 -10.60
CA ARG A 60 18.27 -0.86 -10.34
C ARG A 60 19.16 -1.78 -11.15
N HIS A 61 18.66 -2.90 -11.58
CA HIS A 61 19.49 -3.98 -12.14
C HIS A 61 19.14 -4.33 -13.59
N THR A 62 18.24 -3.60 -14.21
CA THR A 62 17.85 -3.85 -15.61
C THR A 62 17.90 -2.58 -16.46
N SER A 63 17.86 -2.78 -17.79
CA SER A 63 17.69 -1.72 -18.78
C SER A 63 16.24 -1.25 -18.93
N ILE A 64 15.31 -1.80 -18.14
CA ILE A 64 13.88 -1.49 -18.17
C ILE A 64 13.46 -0.95 -16.81
N PRO A 65 13.85 0.28 -16.44
CA PRO A 65 13.50 0.86 -15.16
C PRO A 65 11.98 1.09 -15.09
N ILE A 66 11.35 0.64 -14.02
CA ILE A 66 9.92 0.86 -13.76
C ILE A 66 9.71 2.21 -13.06
N THR A 67 10.68 2.60 -12.23
CA THR A 67 10.70 3.91 -11.58
C THR A 67 11.98 4.66 -11.89
N ALA A 68 11.92 5.97 -11.86
CA ALA A 68 13.07 6.84 -11.95
C ALA A 68 13.14 7.71 -10.69
N ALA A 69 14.29 7.71 -10.02
CA ALA A 69 14.53 8.62 -8.92
C ALA A 69 14.67 10.04 -9.50
N ILE A 70 13.85 10.97 -9.02
CA ILE A 70 13.99 12.40 -9.34
C ILE A 70 15.15 12.98 -8.54
N ARG A 71 15.37 12.45 -7.34
CA ARG A 71 16.54 12.73 -6.49
C ARG A 71 17.07 11.44 -5.87
N GLU A 72 18.34 11.45 -5.48
CA GLU A 72 18.93 10.33 -4.74
C GLU A 72 18.20 10.10 -3.40
N PHE A 73 18.00 8.84 -3.07
CA PHE A 73 17.42 8.48 -1.79
C PHE A 73 18.39 8.86 -0.66
N PRO A 74 17.92 9.51 0.42
CA PRO A 74 18.78 9.94 1.54
C PRO A 74 19.27 8.77 2.41
N PHE A 75 18.90 7.52 2.10
CA PHE A 75 19.27 6.30 2.81
C PHE A 75 19.29 5.10 1.85
N HIS A 76 19.79 3.98 2.34
CA HIS A 76 19.95 2.78 1.53
C HIS A 76 18.60 2.29 0.99
N TYR A 77 18.55 1.95 -0.30
CA TYR A 77 17.32 1.58 -1.00
C TYR A 77 16.56 0.39 -0.39
N VAL A 78 17.27 -0.56 0.23
CA VAL A 78 16.63 -1.70 0.93
C VAL A 78 15.78 -1.23 2.11
N VAL A 79 16.26 -0.22 2.85
CA VAL A 79 15.50 0.39 3.96
C VAL A 79 14.22 1.02 3.43
N PHE A 80 14.32 1.70 2.29
CA PHE A 80 13.17 2.32 1.63
C PHE A 80 12.17 1.26 1.14
N MET A 81 12.64 0.20 0.48
CA MET A 81 11.82 -0.91 0.02
C MET A 81 11.07 -1.60 1.18
N ILE A 82 11.76 -1.91 2.28
CA ILE A 82 11.12 -2.49 3.46
C ILE A 82 10.06 -1.55 4.04
N SER A 83 10.38 -0.25 4.14
CA SER A 83 9.45 0.75 4.62
C SER A 83 8.20 0.85 3.75
N HIS A 84 8.34 0.82 2.41
CA HIS A 84 7.22 0.81 1.47
C HIS A 84 6.36 -0.42 1.63
N THR A 85 6.96 -1.60 1.72
CA THR A 85 6.24 -2.86 1.98
C THR A 85 5.38 -2.79 3.25
N LEU A 86 5.93 -2.22 4.33
CA LEU A 86 5.19 -2.03 5.58
C LEU A 86 4.12 -0.94 5.47
N TRP A 87 4.38 0.10 4.68
CA TRP A 87 3.38 1.12 4.35
C TRP A 87 2.18 0.51 3.64
N ASP A 88 2.40 -0.39 2.67
CA ASP A 88 1.32 -1.12 2.00
C ASP A 88 0.45 -1.89 3.00
N GLY A 89 1.08 -2.58 3.96
CA GLY A 89 0.34 -3.22 5.05
C GLY A 89 -0.58 -2.26 5.81
N ALA A 90 -0.13 -1.03 6.06
CA ALA A 90 -0.94 0.01 6.70
C ALA A 90 -2.09 0.48 5.79
N ILE A 91 -1.85 0.64 4.48
CA ILE A 91 -2.89 1.01 3.50
C ILE A 91 -3.97 -0.07 3.42
N PHE A 92 -3.59 -1.36 3.34
CA PHE A 92 -4.56 -2.45 3.33
C PHE A 92 -5.41 -2.47 4.61
N LEU A 93 -4.78 -2.30 5.77
CA LEU A 93 -5.49 -2.26 7.04
C LEU A 93 -6.41 -1.04 7.15
N ALA A 94 -5.98 0.13 6.66
CA ALA A 94 -6.84 1.31 6.59
C ALA A 94 -8.10 1.05 5.74
N GLY A 95 -7.97 0.35 4.61
CA GLY A 95 -9.11 -0.12 3.81
C GLY A 95 -10.09 -0.98 4.62
N VAL A 96 -9.58 -1.92 5.41
CA VAL A 96 -10.42 -2.74 6.32
C VAL A 96 -11.12 -1.88 7.38
N TRP A 97 -10.47 -0.84 7.89
CA TRP A 97 -11.10 0.07 8.85
C TRP A 97 -12.17 0.94 8.18
N LEU A 98 -11.98 1.34 6.92
CA LEU A 98 -13.01 2.03 6.14
C LEU A 98 -14.27 1.19 5.95
N LEU A 99 -14.17 -0.14 5.85
CA LEU A 99 -15.36 -1.00 5.83
C LEU A 99 -16.26 -0.80 7.05
N ARG A 100 -15.66 -0.49 8.23
CA ARG A 100 -16.43 -0.24 9.46
C ARG A 100 -17.22 1.06 9.42
N LEU A 101 -16.81 1.99 8.57
CA LEU A 101 -17.48 3.28 8.39
C LEU A 101 -18.57 3.23 7.31
N PHE A 102 -18.33 2.47 6.23
CA PHE A 102 -19.17 2.51 5.04
C PHE A 102 -20.03 1.27 4.82
N CYS A 103 -19.77 0.15 5.54
CA CYS A 103 -20.49 -1.10 5.35
C CYS A 103 -21.14 -1.58 6.64
N ALA A 104 -22.37 -2.11 6.51
CA ALA A 104 -23.07 -2.70 7.65
C ALA A 104 -22.43 -4.05 8.06
N PRO A 105 -22.32 -4.37 9.36
CA PRO A 105 -21.87 -5.67 9.84
C PRO A 105 -22.85 -6.80 9.42
N PRO A 106 -22.40 -8.07 9.40
CA PRO A 106 -21.07 -8.54 9.74
C PRO A 106 -20.08 -8.32 8.58
N LEU A 107 -18.92 -7.72 8.88
CA LEU A 107 -17.87 -7.42 7.89
C LEU A 107 -16.99 -8.65 7.64
N LEU A 108 -16.53 -8.82 6.39
CA LEU A 108 -15.61 -9.90 5.97
C LEU A 108 -16.11 -11.31 6.33
N ALA A 109 -17.42 -11.49 6.47
CA ALA A 109 -18.02 -12.79 6.79
C ALA A 109 -18.27 -13.67 5.56
N ARG A 110 -18.53 -13.03 4.45
CA ARG A 110 -18.75 -13.62 3.12
C ARG A 110 -18.50 -12.54 2.06
N PHE A 111 -18.45 -12.91 0.80
CA PHE A 111 -18.35 -11.94 -0.29
C PHE A 111 -19.56 -10.99 -0.29
N ARG A 112 -19.26 -9.69 -0.39
CA ARG A 112 -20.27 -8.61 -0.50
C ARG A 112 -19.74 -7.50 -1.41
N TRP A 113 -20.48 -7.17 -2.44
CA TRP A 113 -20.10 -6.11 -3.38
C TRP A 113 -19.78 -4.76 -2.72
N PRO A 114 -20.57 -4.24 -1.74
CA PRO A 114 -20.24 -2.97 -1.10
C PRO A 114 -18.85 -2.97 -0.41
N GLU A 115 -18.47 -4.08 0.22
CA GLU A 115 -17.16 -4.20 0.83
C GLU A 115 -16.04 -4.17 -0.22
N LEU A 116 -16.19 -4.92 -1.32
CA LEU A 116 -15.21 -4.92 -2.40
C LEU A 116 -15.10 -3.54 -3.06
N VAL A 117 -16.21 -2.86 -3.32
CA VAL A 117 -16.21 -1.51 -3.92
C VAL A 117 -15.48 -0.51 -3.02
N VAL A 118 -15.72 -0.52 -1.71
CA VAL A 118 -14.99 0.34 -0.76
C VAL A 118 -13.50 0.06 -0.79
N LEU A 119 -13.10 -1.22 -0.79
CA LEU A 119 -11.68 -1.60 -0.84
C LEU A 119 -11.02 -1.20 -2.16
N LEU A 120 -11.68 -1.42 -3.29
CA LEU A 120 -11.17 -1.03 -4.60
C LEU A 120 -11.05 0.49 -4.72
N ALA A 121 -12.08 1.24 -4.31
CA ALA A 121 -12.05 2.71 -4.31
C ALA A 121 -10.92 3.24 -3.44
N TRP A 122 -10.74 2.69 -2.24
CA TRP A 122 -9.62 3.04 -1.36
C TRP A 122 -8.27 2.72 -2.00
N GLY A 123 -8.13 1.55 -2.63
CA GLY A 123 -6.91 1.15 -3.34
C GLY A 123 -6.54 2.16 -4.43
N GLN A 124 -7.50 2.59 -5.25
CA GLN A 124 -7.26 3.57 -6.31
C GLN A 124 -6.91 4.95 -5.76
N VAL A 125 -7.63 5.41 -4.74
CA VAL A 125 -7.35 6.70 -4.09
C VAL A 125 -5.97 6.69 -3.43
N SER A 126 -5.61 5.63 -2.70
CA SER A 126 -4.30 5.55 -2.05
C SER A 126 -3.15 5.44 -3.06
N ALA A 127 -3.31 4.66 -4.15
CA ALA A 127 -2.33 4.61 -5.23
C ALA A 127 -2.07 6.00 -5.82
N LEU A 128 -3.14 6.70 -6.19
CA LEU A 128 -3.04 8.05 -6.74
C LEU A 128 -2.38 9.03 -5.75
N LEU A 129 -2.75 8.97 -4.46
CA LEU A 129 -2.16 9.82 -3.44
C LEU A 129 -0.67 9.55 -3.23
N VAL A 130 -0.24 8.29 -3.25
CA VAL A 130 1.18 7.93 -3.14
C VAL A 130 1.96 8.44 -4.35
N GLU A 131 1.49 8.21 -5.59
CA GLU A 131 2.13 8.70 -6.80
C GLU A 131 2.19 10.23 -6.83
N LEU A 132 1.08 10.92 -6.55
CA LEU A 132 1.06 12.39 -6.49
C LEU A 132 2.02 12.92 -5.43
N SER A 133 2.06 12.30 -4.25
CA SER A 133 2.97 12.71 -3.18
C SER A 133 4.43 12.53 -3.58
N ALA A 134 4.77 11.43 -4.26
CA ALA A 134 6.12 11.16 -4.76
C ALA A 134 6.56 12.20 -5.79
N VAL A 135 5.69 12.51 -6.76
CA VAL A 135 5.95 13.49 -7.84
C VAL A 135 6.04 14.92 -7.27
N LEU A 136 5.09 15.34 -6.45
CA LEU A 136 5.05 16.68 -5.85
C LEU A 136 6.21 16.93 -4.90
N SER A 137 6.67 15.89 -4.20
CA SER A 137 7.87 15.94 -3.35
C SER A 137 9.18 15.75 -4.13
N ARG A 138 9.12 15.56 -5.46
CA ARG A 138 10.28 15.27 -6.32
C ARG A 138 11.14 14.10 -5.84
N SER A 139 10.49 13.06 -5.35
CA SER A 139 11.18 11.88 -4.84
C SER A 139 11.45 10.87 -5.94
N TRP A 140 10.40 10.39 -6.58
CA TRP A 140 10.48 9.51 -7.75
C TRP A 140 9.27 9.69 -8.66
N THR A 141 9.36 9.17 -9.86
CA THR A 141 8.26 9.03 -10.83
C THR A 141 8.24 7.62 -11.39
N PHE A 142 7.09 7.18 -11.88
CA PHE A 142 7.03 5.96 -12.68
C PHE A 142 7.37 6.27 -14.14
N VAL A 143 7.95 5.28 -14.83
CA VAL A 143 8.28 5.42 -16.26
C VAL A 143 7.09 4.94 -17.08
N GLY A 144 6.45 5.86 -17.79
CA GLY A 144 5.22 5.62 -18.55
C GLY A 144 5.41 5.37 -20.05
N ASP A 145 6.64 5.26 -20.55
CA ASP A 145 6.90 5.18 -21.99
C ASP A 145 6.82 3.75 -22.57
N TYR A 146 6.38 2.80 -21.75
CA TYR A 146 6.21 1.42 -22.18
C TYR A 146 4.79 1.19 -22.69
N TRP A 147 4.63 0.37 -23.76
CA TRP A 147 3.32 0.02 -24.33
C TRP A 147 2.36 -0.59 -23.30
N TRP A 148 2.88 -1.25 -22.28
CA TRP A 148 2.11 -1.90 -21.19
C TRP A 148 1.90 -0.98 -19.97
N ASN A 149 2.55 0.18 -19.92
CA ASN A 149 2.45 1.16 -18.83
C ASN A 149 2.29 2.58 -19.37
N PRO A 150 1.15 2.91 -20.00
CA PRO A 150 0.92 4.26 -20.50
C PRO A 150 0.79 5.28 -19.37
N THR A 151 1.21 6.49 -19.65
CA THR A 151 0.97 7.64 -18.79
C THR A 151 -0.51 7.99 -18.80
N LEU A 152 -1.10 8.13 -17.60
CA LEU A 152 -2.48 8.57 -17.41
C LEU A 152 -2.57 10.09 -17.28
N ILE A 153 -1.67 10.67 -16.49
CA ILE A 153 -1.64 12.10 -16.17
C ILE A 153 -0.19 12.54 -16.05
N GLU A 154 0.11 13.75 -16.47
CA GLU A 154 1.39 14.43 -16.20
C GLU A 154 1.20 15.52 -15.15
N VAL A 155 2.09 15.54 -14.16
CA VAL A 155 2.10 16.53 -13.09
C VAL A 155 3.51 17.09 -12.95
N GLY A 156 3.68 18.38 -13.27
CA GLY A 156 4.98 19.05 -13.16
C GLY A 156 6.09 18.46 -14.03
N GLY A 157 5.74 17.84 -15.17
CA GLY A 157 6.66 17.15 -16.07
C GLY A 157 6.99 15.71 -15.66
N TYR A 158 6.29 15.16 -14.68
CA TYR A 158 6.43 13.77 -14.22
C TYR A 158 5.16 12.97 -14.46
N GLN A 159 5.32 11.66 -14.62
CA GLN A 159 4.26 10.77 -15.07
C GLN A 159 3.56 10.06 -13.91
N ILE A 160 2.23 9.98 -13.99
CA ILE A 160 1.38 9.06 -13.22
C ILE A 160 0.89 7.99 -14.17
N THR A 161 1.10 6.72 -13.84
CA THR A 161 1.02 5.63 -14.80
C THR A 161 -0.10 4.63 -14.50
N LEU A 162 -0.56 3.93 -15.55
CA LEU A 162 -1.62 2.94 -15.46
C LEU A 162 -1.22 1.73 -14.60
N MET A 163 0.04 1.30 -14.67
CA MET A 163 0.50 0.07 -13.99
C MET A 163 0.19 0.09 -12.49
N MET A 164 0.47 1.21 -11.80
CA MET A 164 0.23 1.30 -10.37
C MET A 164 -1.25 1.22 -10.01
N GLN A 165 -2.11 1.84 -10.82
CA GLN A 165 -3.55 1.75 -10.62
C GLN A 165 -4.04 0.31 -10.79
N LEU A 166 -3.53 -0.41 -11.80
CA LEU A 166 -3.86 -1.83 -12.02
C LEU A 166 -3.31 -2.72 -10.91
N LEU A 167 -2.08 -2.48 -10.43
CA LEU A 167 -1.51 -3.25 -9.31
C LEU A 167 -2.39 -3.15 -8.06
N TRP A 168 -2.79 -1.95 -7.67
CA TRP A 168 -3.64 -1.76 -6.51
C TRP A 168 -5.05 -2.34 -6.68
N LEU A 169 -5.59 -2.32 -7.91
CA LEU A 169 -6.85 -2.99 -8.22
C LEU A 169 -6.75 -4.50 -8.01
N VAL A 170 -5.74 -5.13 -8.63
CA VAL A 170 -5.49 -6.58 -8.50
C VAL A 170 -5.17 -6.96 -7.06
N ALA A 171 -4.41 -6.14 -6.36
CA ALA A 171 -4.04 -6.36 -4.97
C ALA A 171 -5.26 -6.50 -4.04
N TYR A 172 -6.24 -5.62 -4.17
CA TYR A 172 -7.46 -5.74 -3.37
C TYR A 172 -8.37 -6.89 -3.81
N LEU A 173 -8.38 -7.25 -5.10
CA LEU A 173 -9.08 -8.46 -5.58
C LEU A 173 -8.48 -9.74 -4.95
N ILE A 174 -7.18 -9.76 -4.68
CA ILE A 174 -6.50 -10.86 -3.99
C ILE A 174 -6.69 -10.76 -2.47
N PHE A 175 -6.52 -9.58 -1.90
CA PHE A 175 -6.60 -9.35 -0.46
C PHE A 175 -7.97 -9.67 0.12
N TYR A 176 -9.06 -9.28 -0.55
CA TYR A 176 -10.41 -9.40 -0.03
C TYR A 176 -10.83 -10.86 0.26
N PRO A 177 -10.69 -11.84 -0.67
CA PRO A 177 -11.01 -13.22 -0.38
C PRO A 177 -10.12 -13.83 0.73
N ILE A 178 -8.86 -13.41 0.82
CA ILE A 178 -7.97 -13.83 1.91
C ILE A 178 -8.51 -13.31 3.25
N ALA A 179 -8.91 -12.04 3.31
CA ALA A 179 -9.46 -11.43 4.52
C ALA A 179 -10.75 -12.12 4.98
N ILE A 180 -11.64 -12.51 4.06
CA ILE A 180 -12.85 -13.30 4.37
C ILE A 180 -12.46 -14.64 4.95
N ARG A 181 -11.58 -15.41 4.32
CA ARG A 181 -11.14 -16.74 4.80
C ARG A 181 -10.53 -16.67 6.20
N MET A 182 -9.69 -15.66 6.45
CA MET A 182 -9.05 -15.48 7.76
C MET A 182 -10.05 -15.11 8.85
N ASN A 183 -11.10 -14.37 8.53
CA ASN A 183 -12.14 -13.99 9.47
C ASN A 183 -13.05 -15.19 9.80
N THR A 184 -13.43 -16.01 8.81
CA THR A 184 -14.26 -17.21 9.02
C THR A 184 -13.51 -18.28 9.82
N ALA A 185 -12.29 -18.62 9.44
CA ALA A 185 -11.48 -19.58 10.20
C ALA A 185 -11.25 -19.15 11.67
N GLY A 186 -11.08 -17.83 11.92
CA GLY A 186 -10.95 -17.33 13.28
C GLY A 186 -12.23 -17.44 14.12
N ARG A 187 -13.41 -17.44 13.50
CA ARG A 187 -14.69 -17.64 14.19
C ARG A 187 -14.96 -19.11 14.53
N GLU A 188 -14.61 -20.01 13.63
CA GLU A 188 -14.74 -21.46 13.86
C GLU A 188 -13.88 -21.91 15.04
N LEU A 189 -12.62 -21.45 15.09
CA LEU A 189 -11.71 -21.75 16.22
C LEU A 189 -12.17 -21.15 17.57
N ALA A 190 -12.96 -20.10 17.57
CA ALA A 190 -13.48 -19.49 18.79
C ALA A 190 -14.81 -20.15 19.28
N ALA A 191 -15.40 -21.00 18.44
CA ALA A 191 -16.66 -21.72 18.74
C ALA A 191 -16.42 -23.16 19.24
N THR A 192 -15.19 -23.67 19.11
CA THR A 192 -14.72 -24.96 19.65
C THR A 192 -14.06 -24.78 21.00
#